data_ddeca2860840297bdad7b4158101048e
#
_entry.id   ddeca2860840297bdad7b4158101048e
#
_cell.length_a   1.000
_cell.length_b   1.000
_cell.length_c   1.000
_cell.angle_alpha   90.00
_cell.angle_beta   90.00
_cell.angle_gamma   90.00
#
_symmetry.space_group_name_H-M   'P 1'
#
loop_
_entity.id
_entity.type
_entity.pdbx_description
1 polymer ?
#
loop_
_entity_poly.entity_id
_entity_poly.type
_entity_poly.pdbx_seq_one_letter_code
_entity_poly.pdbx_strand_id
1 'polypeptide(L)'
;MCKYRNSSEIYKAVVYINIQTTIKIRVKVLENSKALKRLIRKLTVETLWIYVVKVLMVYGPMKAYDIKKKLYEFFGLKVPTITVYSVVYKLCSEGILEQVKTGSDVVYKVTDKGVVEYRKALGFIEDIVSKLRL
;
A
#
# COMPACT_ATOMS: atom_id res chain seq x y z
N MET A 1 -18.59 6.45 -22.23
CA MET A 1 -18.11 7.34 -21.17
C MET A 1 -16.63 7.15 -20.93
N CYS A 2 -15.87 8.17 -21.21
CA CYS A 2 -14.41 8.13 -21.14
C CYS A 2 -13.85 8.31 -19.72
N LYS A 3 -14.66 8.08 -18.69
CA LYS A 3 -14.26 8.30 -17.30
C LYS A 3 -13.08 7.45 -16.85
N TYR A 4 -12.79 6.36 -17.59
CA TYR A 4 -11.73 5.43 -17.25
C TYR A 4 -10.66 5.33 -18.33
N ARG A 5 -10.60 6.34 -19.24
CA ARG A 5 -9.68 6.34 -20.37
C ARG A 5 -8.22 6.13 -19.95
N ASN A 6 -7.85 6.65 -18.79
CA ASN A 6 -6.51 6.50 -18.22
C ASN A 6 -6.61 6.23 -16.74
N SER A 7 -7.14 5.06 -16.39
CA SER A 7 -7.21 4.64 -14.99
C SER A 7 -5.86 4.72 -14.30
N SER A 8 -4.77 4.38 -15.00
CA SER A 8 -3.41 4.49 -14.47
C SER A 8 -3.00 5.93 -14.17
N GLU A 9 -3.40 6.89 -15.00
CA GLU A 9 -3.10 8.31 -14.78
C GLU A 9 -3.93 8.90 -13.66
N ILE A 10 -5.22 8.53 -13.59
CA ILE A 10 -6.09 8.91 -12.48
C ILE A 10 -5.54 8.37 -11.17
N TYR A 11 -5.13 7.10 -11.14
CA TYR A 11 -4.49 6.51 -9.96
C TYR A 11 -3.18 7.21 -9.60
N LYS A 12 -2.36 7.54 -10.57
CA LYS A 12 -1.12 8.31 -10.35
C LYS A 12 -1.42 9.69 -9.76
N ALA A 13 -2.41 10.39 -10.28
CA ALA A 13 -2.82 11.70 -9.78
C ALA A 13 -3.36 11.61 -8.34
N VAL A 14 -4.24 10.64 -8.06
CA VAL A 14 -4.78 10.40 -6.72
C VAL A 14 -3.65 10.02 -5.75
N VAL A 15 -2.74 9.17 -6.17
CA VAL A 15 -1.58 8.77 -5.37
C VAL A 15 -0.67 9.97 -5.12
N TYR A 16 -0.43 10.82 -6.12
CA TYR A 16 0.36 12.04 -5.96
C TYR A 16 -0.26 12.99 -4.93
N ILE A 17 -1.57 13.23 -4.99
CA ILE A 17 -2.30 14.03 -4.01
C ILE A 17 -2.18 13.41 -2.62
N ASN A 18 -2.31 12.09 -2.51
CA ASN A 18 -2.17 11.37 -1.25
C ASN A 18 -0.76 11.48 -0.67
N ILE A 19 0.28 11.48 -1.52
CA ILE A 19 1.67 11.69 -1.10
C ILE A 19 1.84 13.06 -0.44
N GLN A 20 1.34 14.11 -1.08
CA GLN A 20 1.43 15.46 -0.54
C GLN A 20 0.71 15.57 0.81
N THR A 21 -0.46 14.97 0.92
CA THR A 21 -1.21 14.88 2.17
C THR A 21 -0.46 14.09 3.24
N THR A 22 0.14 12.95 2.86
CA THR A 22 0.93 12.10 3.77
C THR A 22 2.17 12.84 4.28
N ILE A 23 2.86 13.58 3.42
CA ILE A 23 4.02 14.41 3.81
C ILE A 23 3.59 15.48 4.81
N LYS A 24 2.49 16.18 4.56
CA LYS A 24 1.93 17.18 5.47
C LYS A 24 1.54 16.57 6.82
N ILE A 25 0.91 15.42 6.81
CA ILE A 25 0.56 14.66 8.03
C ILE A 25 1.82 14.27 8.79
N ARG A 26 2.87 13.84 8.10
CA ARG A 26 4.14 13.43 8.71
C ARG A 26 4.85 14.58 9.43
N VAL A 27 4.85 15.77 8.86
CA VAL A 27 5.38 16.97 9.52
C VAL A 27 4.57 17.31 10.77
N LYS A 28 3.23 17.22 10.70
CA LYS A 28 2.34 17.44 11.85
C LYS A 28 2.48 16.34 12.92
N VAL A 29 2.81 15.11 12.55
CA VAL A 29 2.96 13.98 13.49
C VAL A 29 4.05 14.22 14.53
N LEU A 30 5.10 14.97 14.18
CA LEU A 30 6.16 15.30 15.12
C LEU A 30 5.66 16.15 16.31
N GLU A 31 4.59 16.91 16.10
CA GLU A 31 3.94 17.78 17.09
C GLU A 31 2.74 17.12 17.78
N ASN A 32 2.34 15.92 17.35
CA ASN A 32 1.10 15.27 17.77
C ASN A 32 1.27 14.38 19.03
N SER A 33 0.14 14.07 19.64
CA SER A 33 0.06 13.20 20.81
C SER A 33 0.66 11.80 20.55
N LYS A 34 1.08 11.15 21.61
CA LYS A 34 1.56 9.75 21.55
C LYS A 34 0.48 8.81 21.00
N ALA A 35 -0.79 9.06 21.36
CA ALA A 35 -1.93 8.27 20.86
C ALA A 35 -2.07 8.33 19.35
N LEU A 36 -2.02 9.53 18.77
CA LEU A 36 -2.11 9.70 17.33
C LEU A 36 -0.91 9.12 16.60
N LYS A 37 0.29 9.29 17.12
CA LYS A 37 1.51 8.67 16.56
C LYS A 37 1.38 7.14 16.50
N ARG A 38 0.83 6.54 17.58
CA ARG A 38 0.57 5.11 17.65
C ARG A 38 -0.45 4.66 16.59
N LEU A 39 -1.55 5.39 16.44
CA LEU A 39 -2.55 5.11 15.41
C LEU A 39 -1.95 5.12 14.01
N ILE A 40 -1.19 6.17 13.68
CA ILE A 40 -0.55 6.30 12.38
C ILE A 40 0.38 5.11 12.12
N ARG A 41 1.22 4.74 13.08
CA ARG A 41 2.11 3.59 12.95
C ARG A 41 1.34 2.28 12.72
N LYS A 42 0.27 2.07 13.48
CA LYS A 42 -0.59 0.88 13.36
C LYS A 42 -1.26 0.79 12.00
N LEU A 43 -1.69 1.91 11.44
CA LEU A 43 -2.37 1.95 10.15
C LEU A 43 -1.41 2.06 8.94
N THR A 44 -0.13 2.15 9.16
CA THR A 44 0.87 2.22 8.08
C THR A 44 1.85 1.06 8.15
N VAL A 45 2.83 1.13 9.04
CA VAL A 45 3.92 0.15 9.09
C VAL A 45 3.44 -1.24 9.50
N GLU A 46 2.53 -1.33 10.45
CA GLU A 46 2.02 -2.62 10.94
C GLU A 46 0.95 -3.24 10.04
N THR A 47 0.37 -2.46 9.14
CA THR A 47 -0.56 -2.92 8.10
C THR A 47 0.00 -2.73 6.70
N LEU A 48 1.30 -2.88 6.55
CA LEU A 48 2.02 -2.58 5.32
C LEU A 48 1.50 -3.34 4.10
N TRP A 49 0.90 -4.51 4.31
CA TRP A 49 0.41 -5.35 3.23
C TRP A 49 -0.59 -4.65 2.29
N ILE A 50 -1.47 -3.80 2.82
CA ILE A 50 -2.45 -3.06 2.03
C ILE A 50 -1.75 -2.15 1.02
N TYR A 51 -0.70 -1.48 1.48
CA TYR A 51 0.10 -0.56 0.65
C TYR A 51 0.89 -1.30 -0.41
N VAL A 52 1.45 -2.46 -0.06
CA VAL A 52 2.16 -3.34 -1.01
C VAL A 52 1.21 -3.81 -2.11
N VAL A 53 0.03 -4.30 -1.75
CA VAL A 53 -0.97 -4.74 -2.71
C VAL A 53 -1.40 -3.58 -3.62
N LYS A 54 -1.62 -2.40 -3.06
CA LYS A 54 -2.00 -1.21 -3.85
C LYS A 54 -0.93 -0.85 -4.87
N VAL A 55 0.33 -0.83 -4.47
CA VAL A 55 1.45 -0.54 -5.37
C VAL A 55 1.45 -1.53 -6.55
N LEU A 56 1.33 -2.82 -6.27
CA LEU A 56 1.32 -3.85 -7.30
C LEU A 56 0.07 -3.78 -8.21
N MET A 57 -1.07 -3.40 -7.67
CA MET A 57 -2.29 -3.19 -8.48
C MET A 57 -2.14 -2.01 -9.45
N VAL A 58 -1.46 -0.96 -9.02
CA VAL A 58 -1.29 0.27 -9.83
C VAL A 58 -0.20 0.10 -10.88
N TYR A 59 0.93 -0.47 -10.51
CA TYR A 59 2.14 -0.53 -11.35
C TYR A 59 2.39 -1.88 -12.00
N GLY A 60 1.66 -2.90 -11.60
CA GLY A 60 1.86 -4.27 -12.07
C GLY A 60 2.98 -5.00 -11.33
N PRO A 61 3.34 -6.20 -11.80
CA PRO A 61 4.36 -7.02 -11.16
C PRO A 61 5.70 -6.32 -11.05
N MET A 62 6.38 -6.43 -9.91
CA MET A 62 7.69 -5.85 -9.69
C MET A 62 8.48 -6.61 -8.62
N LYS A 63 9.77 -6.31 -8.57
CA LYS A 63 10.70 -6.86 -7.57
C LYS A 63 10.43 -6.23 -6.20
N ALA A 64 10.81 -6.94 -5.13
CA ALA A 64 10.67 -6.43 -3.76
C ALA A 64 11.38 -5.08 -3.56
N TYR A 65 12.53 -4.88 -4.17
CA TYR A 65 13.26 -3.63 -4.10
C TYR A 65 12.48 -2.46 -4.73
N ASP A 66 11.83 -2.69 -5.85
CA ASP A 66 11.01 -1.68 -6.52
C ASP A 66 9.73 -1.39 -5.72
N ILE A 67 9.14 -2.39 -5.08
CA ILE A 67 8.04 -2.20 -4.14
C ILE A 67 8.46 -1.24 -3.02
N LYS A 68 9.62 -1.44 -2.43
CA LYS A 68 10.17 -0.56 -1.41
C LYS A 68 10.26 0.88 -1.88
N LYS A 69 10.80 1.09 -3.09
CA LYS A 69 10.89 2.43 -3.69
C LYS A 69 9.52 3.07 -3.85
N LYS A 70 8.56 2.31 -4.38
CA LYS A 70 7.19 2.80 -4.62
C LYS A 70 6.46 3.12 -3.32
N LEU A 71 6.66 2.34 -2.27
CA LEU A 71 6.11 2.64 -0.95
C LEU A 71 6.59 4.00 -0.44
N TYR A 72 7.86 4.31 -0.64
CA TYR A 72 8.41 5.62 -0.28
C TYR A 72 7.88 6.73 -1.18
N GLU A 73 7.91 6.53 -2.50
CA GLU A 73 7.49 7.53 -3.48
C GLU A 73 6.00 7.90 -3.34
N PHE A 74 5.12 6.91 -3.10
CA PHE A 74 3.68 7.14 -3.12
C PHE A 74 3.06 7.37 -1.75
N PHE A 75 3.58 6.74 -0.72
CA PHE A 75 3.00 6.83 0.62
C PHE A 75 3.92 7.49 1.63
N GLY A 76 5.13 7.86 1.24
CA GLY A 76 6.14 8.38 2.15
C GLY A 76 6.56 7.36 3.22
N LEU A 77 6.31 6.08 2.98
CA LEU A 77 6.62 5.01 3.92
C LEU A 77 8.06 4.55 3.73
N LYS A 78 8.91 4.93 4.67
CA LYS A 78 10.29 4.48 4.70
C LYS A 78 10.37 3.20 5.54
N VAL A 79 10.54 2.06 4.87
CA VAL A 79 10.62 0.75 5.52
C VAL A 79 11.93 0.06 5.16
N PRO A 80 12.51 -0.71 6.10
CA PRO A 80 13.69 -1.52 5.81
C PRO A 80 13.40 -2.57 4.73
N THR A 81 14.40 -2.89 3.93
CA THR A 81 14.29 -3.91 2.88
C THR A 81 13.82 -5.26 3.43
N ILE A 82 14.36 -5.64 4.58
CA ILE A 82 13.99 -6.90 5.23
C ILE A 82 12.49 -6.96 5.60
N THR A 83 11.91 -5.82 5.97
CA THR A 83 10.48 -5.73 6.29
C THR A 83 9.63 -5.95 5.04
N VAL A 84 10.02 -5.37 3.90
CA VAL A 84 9.33 -5.57 2.63
C VAL A 84 9.37 -7.04 2.22
N TYR A 85 10.53 -7.68 2.27
CA TYR A 85 10.66 -9.11 1.97
C TYR A 85 9.81 -9.97 2.89
N SER A 86 9.80 -9.67 4.18
CA SER A 86 9.00 -10.40 5.17
C SER A 86 7.51 -10.32 4.86
N VAL A 87 7.01 -9.13 4.53
CA VAL A 87 5.60 -8.92 4.18
C VAL A 87 5.25 -9.64 2.88
N VAL A 88 6.06 -9.46 1.84
CA VAL A 88 5.85 -10.09 0.53
C VAL A 88 5.83 -11.62 0.67
N TYR A 89 6.76 -12.18 1.44
CA TYR A 89 6.81 -13.61 1.69
C TYR A 89 5.53 -14.14 2.36
N LYS A 90 5.06 -13.45 3.38
CA LYS A 90 3.79 -13.80 4.06
C LYS A 90 2.61 -13.73 3.10
N LEU A 91 2.53 -12.67 2.30
CA LEU A 91 1.45 -12.50 1.34
C LEU A 91 1.45 -13.59 0.28
N CYS A 92 2.62 -14.08 -0.14
CA CYS A 92 2.73 -15.22 -1.03
C CYS A 92 2.21 -16.50 -0.36
N SER A 93 2.57 -16.73 0.91
CA SER A 93 2.11 -17.90 1.65
C SER A 93 0.60 -17.91 1.87
N GLU A 94 -0.02 -16.75 1.95
CA GLU A 94 -1.47 -16.59 2.10
C GLU A 94 -2.22 -16.59 0.75
N GLY A 95 -1.51 -16.63 -0.36
CA GLY A 95 -2.10 -16.59 -1.70
C GLY A 95 -2.59 -15.22 -2.15
N ILE A 96 -2.22 -14.16 -1.44
CA ILE A 96 -2.54 -12.77 -1.80
C ILE A 96 -1.64 -12.28 -2.92
N LEU A 97 -0.37 -12.68 -2.89
CA LEU A 97 0.58 -12.48 -3.98
C LEU A 97 1.03 -13.81 -4.53
N GLU A 98 1.51 -13.78 -5.75
CA GLU A 98 2.24 -14.90 -6.34
C GLU A 98 3.60 -14.43 -6.82
N GLN A 99 4.56 -15.34 -6.77
CA GLN A 99 5.92 -15.12 -7.21
C GLN A 99 6.06 -15.62 -8.65
N VAL A 100 6.58 -14.76 -9.51
CA VAL A 100 6.82 -15.10 -10.91
C VAL A 100 8.30 -14.93 -11.21
N LYS A 101 8.94 -15.98 -11.73
CA LYS A 101 10.32 -15.93 -12.17
C LYS A 101 10.39 -15.42 -13.60
N THR A 102 11.17 -14.37 -13.83
CA THR A 102 11.41 -13.79 -15.15
C THR A 102 12.93 -13.82 -15.41
N GLY A 103 13.42 -14.87 -16.04
CA GLY A 103 14.86 -15.09 -16.16
C GLY A 103 15.51 -15.34 -14.80
N SER A 104 16.50 -14.52 -14.42
CA SER A 104 17.14 -14.57 -13.10
C SER A 104 16.39 -13.75 -12.04
N ASP A 105 15.38 -12.98 -12.46
CA ASP A 105 14.64 -12.07 -11.58
C ASP A 105 13.39 -12.73 -11.04
N VAL A 106 13.01 -12.29 -9.84
CA VAL A 106 11.77 -12.68 -9.18
C VAL A 106 10.90 -11.44 -9.02
N VAL A 107 9.72 -11.49 -9.59
CA VAL A 107 8.71 -10.43 -9.45
C VAL A 107 7.49 -10.96 -8.70
N TYR A 108 6.77 -10.06 -8.07
CA TYR A 108 5.58 -10.38 -7.28
C TYR A 108 4.36 -9.76 -7.96
N LYS A 109 3.29 -10.51 -7.99
CA LYS A 109 2.05 -10.16 -8.66
C LYS A 109 0.87 -10.38 -7.71
N VAL A 110 -0.13 -9.50 -7.78
CA VAL A 110 -1.37 -9.68 -7.00
C VAL A 110 -2.23 -10.75 -7.65
N THR A 111 -2.74 -11.68 -6.84
CA THR A 111 -3.69 -12.71 -7.27
C THR A 111 -5.13 -12.18 -7.24
N ASP A 112 -6.07 -12.91 -7.85
CA ASP A 112 -7.51 -12.58 -7.74
C ASP A 112 -7.97 -12.58 -6.28
N LYS A 113 -7.49 -13.53 -5.50
CA LYS A 113 -7.72 -13.57 -4.05
C LYS A 113 -7.18 -12.31 -3.37
N GLY A 114 -6.00 -11.86 -3.76
CA GLY A 114 -5.39 -10.64 -3.22
C GLY A 114 -6.23 -9.40 -3.47
N VAL A 115 -6.81 -9.27 -4.67
CA VAL A 115 -7.72 -8.17 -5.01
C VAL A 115 -8.97 -8.21 -4.12
N VAL A 116 -9.54 -9.38 -3.93
CA VAL A 116 -10.73 -9.56 -3.08
C VAL A 116 -10.43 -9.19 -1.63
N GLU A 117 -9.32 -9.68 -1.08
CA GLU A 117 -8.91 -9.37 0.30
C GLU A 117 -8.61 -7.88 0.49
N TYR A 118 -7.99 -7.26 -0.49
CA TYR A 118 -7.73 -5.82 -0.49
C TYR A 118 -9.04 -5.01 -0.41
N ARG A 119 -10.03 -5.38 -1.24
CA ARG A 119 -11.35 -4.72 -1.23
C ARG A 119 -12.09 -4.89 0.09
N LYS A 120 -12.02 -6.09 0.68
CA LYS A 120 -12.58 -6.34 2.01
C LYS A 120 -11.92 -5.45 3.07
N ALA A 121 -10.61 -5.31 3.00
CA ALA A 121 -9.87 -4.46 3.94
C ALA A 121 -10.29 -3.00 3.83
N LEU A 122 -10.41 -2.46 2.61
CA LEU A 122 -10.88 -1.10 2.41
C LEU A 122 -12.31 -0.91 2.93
N GLY A 123 -13.21 -1.83 2.63
CA GLY A 123 -14.59 -1.77 3.12
C GLY A 123 -14.65 -1.77 4.64
N PHE A 124 -13.83 -2.56 5.30
CA PHE A 124 -13.72 -2.58 6.76
C PHE A 124 -13.23 -1.23 7.31
N ILE A 125 -12.19 -0.67 6.71
CA ILE A 125 -11.66 0.64 7.14
C ILE A 125 -12.70 1.74 6.97
N GLU A 126 -13.39 1.76 5.83
CA GLU A 126 -14.46 2.72 5.55
C GLU A 126 -15.60 2.60 6.57
N ASP A 127 -16.00 1.39 6.92
CA ASP A 127 -17.03 1.13 7.92
C ASP A 127 -16.62 1.67 9.31
N ILE A 128 -15.41 1.40 9.73
CA ILE A 128 -14.87 1.92 11.00
C ILE A 128 -14.85 3.44 11.00
N VAL A 129 -14.36 4.07 9.93
CA VAL A 129 -14.32 5.53 9.80
C VAL A 129 -15.74 6.11 9.86
N SER A 130 -16.68 5.49 9.15
CA SER A 130 -18.07 5.91 9.15
C SER A 130 -18.67 5.89 10.56
N LYS A 131 -18.44 4.82 11.32
CA LYS A 131 -18.92 4.69 12.70
C LYS A 131 -18.27 5.69 13.65
N LEU A 132 -16.98 5.97 13.46
CA LEU A 132 -16.25 6.93 14.30
C LEU A 132 -16.69 8.39 14.06
N ARG A 133 -17.29 8.68 12.91
CA ARG A 133 -17.78 10.01 12.55
C ARG A 133 -19.18 10.33 13.08
N LEU A 134 -19.88 9.36 13.59
CA LEU A 134 -21.24 9.55 14.10
C LEU A 134 -21.29 10.38 15.40
#